data_4db069dd822f0b537fbcedca467d3576
#
_entry.id   4db069dd822f0b537fbcedca467d3576
#
_cell.length_a   1.000
_cell.length_b   1.000
_cell.length_c   1.000
_cell.angle_alpha   90.00
_cell.angle_beta   90.00
_cell.angle_gamma   90.00
#
_symmetry.space_group_name_H-M   'P 1'
#
loop_
_entity.id
_entity.type
_entity.pdbx_description
1 polymer ?
#
loop_
_entity_poly.entity_id
_entity_poly.type
_entity_poly.pdbx_seq_one_letter_code
_entity_poly.pdbx_strand_id
1 'polypeptide(L)'
;MDKYELRPMKLCDVPPEYEAQAKTHIAAGAAYALCLNDKVIGVGGVRLYWEGVGQGWLLRTVPWRELVYKALDIYGIVDEKIKDIKTKYGLHRIQATVVDENIIGHKFLTRLSFEKEGILKKYGEDKRDSVMYARVWEE
;
A
#
# COMPACT_ATOMS: atom_id res chain seq x y z
N MET A 1 17.04 -5.19 -19.06
CA MET A 1 16.23 -4.03 -18.65
C MET A 1 15.01 -4.51 -17.87
N ASP A 2 14.76 -3.90 -16.73
CA ASP A 2 13.64 -4.29 -15.88
C ASP A 2 12.31 -3.87 -16.49
N LYS A 3 11.36 -4.79 -16.47
CA LYS A 3 10.01 -4.54 -16.95
C LYS A 3 9.03 -4.60 -15.78
N TYR A 4 8.39 -3.47 -15.50
CA TYR A 4 7.37 -3.37 -14.46
C TYR A 4 5.98 -3.43 -15.08
N GLU A 5 5.07 -4.08 -14.38
CA GLU A 5 3.67 -4.11 -14.74
C GLU A 5 2.83 -3.96 -13.48
N LEU A 6 1.85 -3.06 -13.52
CA LEU A 6 0.88 -2.90 -12.45
C LEU A 6 -0.47 -3.30 -13.02
N ARG A 7 -1.07 -4.34 -12.46
CA ARG A 7 -2.33 -4.91 -12.94
C ARG A 7 -3.30 -5.16 -11.79
N PRO A 8 -4.59 -5.38 -12.07
CA PRO A 8 -5.52 -5.77 -11.01
C PRO A 8 -5.04 -7.02 -10.27
N MET A 9 -5.25 -7.02 -8.96
CA MET A 9 -4.84 -8.12 -8.09
C MET A 9 -5.67 -9.37 -8.34
N LYS A 10 -5.00 -10.53 -8.29
CA LYS A 10 -5.63 -11.85 -8.35
C LYS A 10 -5.37 -12.58 -7.04
N LEU A 11 -6.25 -13.51 -6.69
CA LEU A 11 -6.13 -14.29 -5.46
C LEU A 11 -4.79 -15.03 -5.35
N CYS A 12 -4.28 -15.54 -6.48
CA CYS A 12 -3.00 -16.26 -6.51
C CYS A 12 -1.77 -15.38 -6.33
N ASP A 13 -1.94 -14.06 -6.25
CA ASP A 13 -0.80 -13.14 -6.08
C ASP A 13 -0.23 -13.14 -4.67
N VAL A 14 -0.91 -13.74 -3.72
CA VAL A 14 -0.48 -13.78 -2.31
C VAL A 14 -0.37 -15.20 -1.81
N PRO A 15 0.42 -15.42 -0.73
CA PRO A 15 0.47 -16.73 -0.07
C PRO A 15 -0.89 -17.13 0.51
N PRO A 16 -1.15 -18.44 0.67
CA PRO A 16 -2.46 -18.93 1.17
C PRO A 16 -2.90 -18.34 2.50
N GLU A 17 -1.99 -18.00 3.38
CA GLU A 17 -2.31 -17.41 4.69
C GLU A 17 -2.96 -16.02 4.58
N TYR A 18 -2.84 -15.36 3.43
CA TYR A 18 -3.44 -14.04 3.19
C TYR A 18 -4.67 -14.10 2.30
N GLU A 19 -5.14 -15.32 1.95
CA GLU A 19 -6.22 -15.50 0.98
C GLU A 19 -7.52 -14.80 1.40
N ALA A 20 -7.91 -14.91 2.66
CA ALA A 20 -9.15 -14.29 3.16
C ALA A 20 -9.11 -12.76 3.02
N GLN A 21 -7.98 -12.15 3.38
CA GLN A 21 -7.77 -10.71 3.24
C GLN A 21 -7.76 -10.29 1.78
N ALA A 22 -7.12 -11.10 0.94
CA ALA A 22 -7.04 -10.84 -0.50
C ALA A 22 -8.44 -10.82 -1.14
N LYS A 23 -9.32 -11.74 -0.78
CA LYS A 23 -10.70 -11.77 -1.28
C LYS A 23 -11.42 -10.48 -0.95
N THR A 24 -11.26 -9.99 0.28
CA THR A 24 -11.88 -8.74 0.72
C THR A 24 -11.37 -7.55 -0.09
N HIS A 25 -10.05 -7.46 -0.29
CA HIS A 25 -9.46 -6.36 -1.04
C HIS A 25 -9.85 -6.38 -2.52
N ILE A 26 -9.85 -7.57 -3.14
CA ILE A 26 -10.25 -7.72 -4.55
C ILE A 26 -11.71 -7.30 -4.72
N ALA A 27 -12.58 -7.73 -3.83
CA ALA A 27 -14.00 -7.41 -3.89
C ALA A 27 -14.27 -5.91 -3.70
N ALA A 28 -13.45 -5.23 -2.89
CA ALA A 28 -13.57 -3.80 -2.66
C ALA A 28 -13.12 -2.95 -3.86
N GLY A 29 -12.44 -3.53 -4.84
CA GLY A 29 -11.83 -2.81 -5.96
C GLY A 29 -10.52 -2.13 -5.54
N ALA A 30 -9.92 -1.35 -6.42
CA ALA A 30 -8.69 -0.59 -6.15
C ALA A 30 -7.58 -1.43 -5.50
N ALA A 31 -7.46 -2.70 -5.89
CA ALA A 31 -6.43 -3.63 -5.44
C ALA A 31 -5.59 -4.05 -6.63
N TYR A 32 -4.26 -3.94 -6.50
CA TYR A 32 -3.34 -4.12 -7.61
C TYR A 32 -2.16 -4.99 -7.21
N ALA A 33 -1.59 -5.64 -8.21
CA ALA A 33 -0.33 -6.37 -8.07
C ALA A 33 0.75 -5.66 -8.88
N LEU A 34 1.91 -5.48 -8.28
CA LEU A 34 3.09 -4.95 -8.96
C LEU A 34 3.98 -6.13 -9.32
N CYS A 35 4.26 -6.25 -10.62
CA CYS A 35 5.12 -7.30 -11.15
C CYS A 35 6.42 -6.70 -11.65
N LEU A 36 7.50 -7.41 -11.45
CA LEU A 36 8.82 -7.08 -11.99
C LEU A 36 9.31 -8.30 -12.77
N ASN A 37 9.51 -8.12 -14.07
CA ASN A 37 9.96 -9.21 -14.96
C ASN A 37 9.07 -10.46 -14.79
N ASP A 38 7.75 -10.25 -14.84
CA ASP A 38 6.71 -11.28 -14.74
C ASP A 38 6.56 -11.96 -13.36
N LYS A 39 7.26 -11.45 -12.35
CA LYS A 39 7.14 -11.94 -10.97
C LYS A 39 6.42 -10.92 -10.10
N VAL A 40 5.39 -11.35 -9.36
CA VAL A 40 4.72 -10.47 -8.40
C VAL A 40 5.67 -10.16 -7.26
N ILE A 41 5.94 -8.88 -7.02
CA ILE A 41 6.81 -8.42 -5.93
C ILE A 41 6.05 -7.77 -4.78
N GLY A 42 4.79 -7.42 -5.00
CA GLY A 42 3.95 -6.86 -3.98
C GLY A 42 2.53 -6.66 -4.47
N VAL A 43 1.62 -6.53 -3.53
CA VAL A 43 0.23 -6.18 -3.79
C VAL A 43 -0.14 -5.01 -2.90
N GLY A 44 -1.07 -4.19 -3.34
CA GLY A 44 -1.48 -3.03 -2.57
C GLY A 44 -2.70 -2.37 -3.16
N GLY A 45 -3.21 -1.40 -2.47
CA GLY A 45 -4.37 -0.67 -2.94
C GLY A 45 -4.93 0.27 -1.90
N VAL A 46 -6.17 0.68 -2.13
CA VAL A 46 -6.90 1.57 -1.24
C VAL A 46 -8.29 0.99 -0.99
N ARG A 47 -8.64 0.84 0.28
CA ARG A 47 -9.98 0.47 0.69
C ARG A 47 -10.76 1.74 0.98
N LEU A 48 -11.86 1.93 0.27
CA LEU A 48 -12.70 3.11 0.46
C LEU A 48 -13.48 2.98 1.76
N TYR A 49 -13.41 3.99 2.63
CA TYR A 49 -14.13 4.00 3.90
C TYR A 49 -15.46 4.72 3.76
N TRP A 50 -15.42 5.95 3.25
CA TRP A 50 -16.57 6.76 2.95
C TRP A 50 -16.18 7.76 1.87
N GLU A 51 -17.11 8.59 1.45
CA GLU A 51 -16.86 9.52 0.36
C GLU A 51 -15.62 10.38 0.63
N GLY A 52 -14.65 10.30 -0.28
CA GLY A 52 -13.44 11.10 -0.23
C GLY A 52 -12.32 10.56 0.65
N VAL A 53 -12.54 9.47 1.39
CA VAL A 53 -11.54 8.93 2.32
C VAL A 53 -11.30 7.44 2.08
N GLY A 54 -10.03 7.06 2.00
CA GLY A 54 -9.64 5.65 1.85
C GLY A 54 -8.46 5.27 2.74
N GLN A 55 -8.32 3.98 2.95
CA GLN A 55 -7.21 3.36 3.69
C GLN A 55 -6.29 2.67 2.71
N GLY A 56 -5.04 3.15 2.61
CA GLY A 56 -4.00 2.49 1.83
C GLY A 56 -3.47 1.26 2.54
N TRP A 57 -3.10 0.26 1.78
CA TRP A 57 -2.51 -0.96 2.32
C TRP A 57 -1.50 -1.52 1.32
N LEU A 58 -0.54 -2.28 1.82
CA LEU A 58 0.52 -2.85 1.01
C LEU A 58 1.02 -4.14 1.65
N LEU A 59 1.27 -5.14 0.83
CA LEU A 59 1.88 -6.39 1.25
C LEU A 59 3.00 -6.74 0.28
N ARG A 60 4.20 -6.88 0.80
CA ARG A 60 5.37 -7.33 0.04
C ARG A 60 5.30 -8.86 -0.10
N THR A 61 5.53 -9.37 -1.31
CA THR A 61 5.46 -10.80 -1.59
C THR A 61 6.83 -11.44 -1.84
N VAL A 62 7.90 -10.64 -1.79
CA VAL A 62 9.30 -11.12 -1.92
C VAL A 62 10.14 -10.55 -0.79
N PRO A 63 11.32 -11.14 -0.49
CA PRO A 63 12.20 -10.59 0.55
C PRO A 63 12.60 -9.15 0.23
N TRP A 64 12.73 -8.34 1.27
CA TRP A 64 13.12 -6.93 1.12
C TRP A 64 14.42 -6.74 0.36
N ARG A 65 15.39 -7.66 0.53
CA ARG A 65 16.68 -7.58 -0.16
C ARG A 65 16.55 -7.60 -1.68
N GLU A 66 15.44 -8.14 -2.22
CA GLU A 66 15.19 -8.15 -3.66
C GLU A 66 14.67 -6.80 -4.15
N LEU A 67 14.21 -5.94 -3.27
CA LEU A 67 13.56 -4.67 -3.62
C LEU A 67 14.42 -3.43 -3.34
N VAL A 68 15.42 -3.55 -2.49
CA VAL A 68 16.18 -2.38 -2.00
C VAL A 68 16.82 -1.57 -3.15
N TYR A 69 17.31 -2.24 -4.18
CA TYR A 69 17.93 -1.56 -5.32
C TYR A 69 16.91 -1.07 -6.36
N LYS A 70 15.64 -1.41 -6.16
CA LYS A 70 14.53 -1.02 -7.06
C LYS A 70 13.64 0.03 -6.41
N ALA A 71 14.01 0.52 -5.24
CA ALA A 71 13.15 1.38 -4.43
C ALA A 71 12.68 2.63 -5.18
N LEU A 72 13.56 3.31 -5.91
CA LEU A 72 13.17 4.52 -6.64
C LEU A 72 12.13 4.25 -7.70
N ASP A 73 12.29 3.15 -8.45
CA ASP A 73 11.32 2.74 -9.47
C ASP A 73 9.97 2.44 -8.82
N ILE A 74 10.00 1.69 -7.72
CA ILE A 74 8.79 1.28 -7.01
C ILE A 74 8.06 2.51 -6.47
N TYR A 75 8.76 3.46 -5.85
CA TYR A 75 8.17 4.69 -5.34
C TYR A 75 7.46 5.47 -6.46
N GLY A 76 8.09 5.59 -7.63
CA GLY A 76 7.51 6.29 -8.76
C GLY A 76 6.23 5.63 -9.25
N ILE A 77 6.23 4.31 -9.38
CA ILE A 77 5.08 3.53 -9.85
C ILE A 77 3.93 3.63 -8.86
N VAL A 78 4.21 3.46 -7.57
CA VAL A 78 3.20 3.52 -6.52
C VAL A 78 2.63 4.93 -6.38
N ASP A 79 3.48 5.95 -6.44
CA ASP A 79 3.02 7.35 -6.37
C ASP A 79 2.06 7.68 -7.51
N GLU A 80 2.37 7.28 -8.73
CA GLU A 80 1.49 7.49 -9.88
C GLU A 80 0.15 6.77 -9.68
N LYS A 81 0.19 5.55 -9.15
CA LYS A 81 -1.03 4.78 -8.89
C LYS A 81 -1.89 5.42 -7.80
N ILE A 82 -1.27 5.95 -6.77
CA ILE A 82 -1.98 6.68 -5.72
C ILE A 82 -2.73 7.88 -6.32
N LYS A 83 -2.08 8.62 -7.20
CA LYS A 83 -2.71 9.77 -7.88
C LYS A 83 -3.87 9.33 -8.77
N ASP A 84 -3.73 8.22 -9.47
CA ASP A 84 -4.79 7.65 -10.31
C ASP A 84 -6.00 7.26 -9.46
N ILE A 85 -5.78 6.58 -8.35
CA ILE A 85 -6.84 6.16 -7.44
C ILE A 85 -7.51 7.39 -6.82
N LYS A 86 -6.73 8.37 -6.39
CA LYS A 86 -7.24 9.64 -5.86
C LYS A 86 -8.22 10.29 -6.84
N THR A 87 -7.83 10.37 -8.10
CA THR A 87 -8.65 11.00 -9.14
C THR A 87 -9.87 10.17 -9.48
N LYS A 88 -9.69 8.86 -9.65
CA LYS A 88 -10.77 7.95 -10.04
C LYS A 88 -11.90 7.91 -9.01
N TYR A 89 -11.57 7.93 -7.73
CA TYR A 89 -12.54 7.80 -6.66
C TYR A 89 -12.86 9.12 -5.94
N GLY A 90 -12.30 10.24 -6.42
CA GLY A 90 -12.57 11.54 -5.83
C GLY A 90 -12.10 11.68 -4.39
N LEU A 91 -10.91 11.15 -4.08
CA LEU A 91 -10.41 11.14 -2.71
C LEU A 91 -9.72 12.46 -2.36
N HIS A 92 -9.97 12.95 -1.15
CA HIS A 92 -9.21 14.06 -0.58
C HIS A 92 -8.27 13.59 0.52
N ARG A 93 -8.38 12.31 0.93
CA ARG A 93 -7.53 11.75 1.98
C ARG A 93 -7.31 10.26 1.73
N ILE A 94 -6.05 9.83 1.81
CA ILE A 94 -5.66 8.43 1.90
C ILE A 94 -4.81 8.29 3.15
N GLN A 95 -5.22 7.41 4.06
CA GLN A 95 -4.47 7.14 5.28
C GLN A 95 -3.90 5.75 5.25
N ALA A 96 -2.87 5.51 6.06
CA ALA A 96 -2.25 4.21 6.19
C ALA A 96 -1.65 4.07 7.58
N THR A 97 -1.62 2.86 8.09
CA THR A 97 -0.98 2.58 9.38
C THR A 97 0.24 1.71 9.18
N VAL A 98 1.24 1.92 10.00
CA VAL A 98 2.45 1.10 10.01
C VAL A 98 2.81 0.80 11.46
N VAL A 99 3.22 -0.45 11.73
CA VAL A 99 3.67 -0.83 13.07
C VAL A 99 4.87 0.03 13.44
N ASP A 100 4.89 0.55 14.67
CA ASP A 100 5.88 1.51 15.13
C ASP A 100 7.33 1.06 14.87
N GLU A 101 7.61 -0.22 15.02
CA GLU A 101 8.95 -0.78 14.83
C GLU A 101 9.35 -0.99 13.37
N ASN A 102 8.42 -0.84 12.43
CA ASN A 102 8.67 -1.08 11.02
C ASN A 102 9.31 0.13 10.33
N ILE A 103 10.61 0.28 10.50
CA ILE A 103 11.36 1.42 9.97
C ILE A 103 11.24 1.55 8.45
N ILE A 104 11.24 0.42 7.74
CA ILE A 104 11.11 0.39 6.28
C ILE A 104 9.75 0.96 5.87
N GLY A 105 8.68 0.55 6.56
CA GLY A 105 7.34 1.06 6.30
C GLY A 105 7.23 2.56 6.53
N HIS A 106 7.84 3.08 7.59
CA HIS A 106 7.87 4.53 7.86
C HIS A 106 8.55 5.29 6.73
N LYS A 107 9.70 4.81 6.28
CA LYS A 107 10.44 5.44 5.17
C LYS A 107 9.63 5.39 3.88
N PHE A 108 8.97 4.27 3.62
CA PHE A 108 8.17 4.08 2.42
C PHE A 108 7.03 5.12 2.36
N LEU A 109 6.27 5.25 3.43
CA LEU A 109 5.17 6.21 3.49
C LEU A 109 5.64 7.65 3.40
N THR A 110 6.72 7.98 4.09
CA THR A 110 7.30 9.33 4.03
C THR A 110 7.73 9.67 2.62
N ARG A 111 8.33 8.72 1.93
CA ARG A 111 8.78 8.91 0.55
C ARG A 111 7.59 9.11 -0.41
N LEU A 112 6.44 8.53 -0.10
CA LEU A 112 5.22 8.70 -0.88
C LEU A 112 4.43 9.95 -0.48
N SER A 113 5.03 10.87 0.26
CA SER A 113 4.43 12.13 0.70
C SER A 113 3.32 11.97 1.71
N PHE A 114 3.30 10.88 2.45
CA PHE A 114 2.43 10.75 3.61
C PHE A 114 3.08 11.42 4.80
N GLU A 115 2.27 12.05 5.64
CA GLU A 115 2.72 12.72 6.84
C GLU A 115 2.22 12.00 8.08
N LYS A 116 3.06 11.93 9.11
CA LYS A 116 2.70 11.31 10.38
C LYS A 116 1.65 12.16 11.09
N GLU A 117 0.57 11.51 11.54
CA GLU A 117 -0.50 12.19 12.27
C GLU A 117 -0.58 11.81 13.74
N GLY A 118 -0.11 10.62 14.10
CA GLY A 118 -0.17 10.23 15.49
C GLY A 118 0.15 8.77 15.74
N ILE A 119 0.14 8.40 17.00
CA ILE A 119 0.42 7.04 17.47
C ILE A 119 -0.89 6.40 17.92
N LEU A 120 -1.15 5.19 17.40
CA LEU A 120 -2.30 4.37 17.75
C LEU A 120 -1.81 3.30 18.74
N LYS A 121 -2.04 3.55 20.03
CA LYS A 121 -1.56 2.63 21.07
C LYS A 121 -2.32 1.32 21.06
N LYS A 122 -1.59 0.20 21.08
CA LYS A 122 -2.13 -1.16 21.11
C LYS A 122 -3.12 -1.45 19.98
N TYR A 123 -2.91 -0.84 18.84
CA TYR A 123 -3.79 -0.94 17.69
C TYR A 123 -3.68 -2.28 16.97
N GLY A 124 -2.49 -2.83 16.87
CA GLY A 124 -2.27 -4.11 16.19
C GLY A 124 -2.90 -5.29 16.92
N GLU A 125 -3.16 -6.38 16.19
CA GLU A 125 -3.71 -7.61 16.78
C GLU A 125 -2.83 -8.15 17.91
N ASP A 126 -1.52 -7.91 17.80
CA ASP A 126 -0.54 -8.32 18.81
C ASP A 126 -0.31 -7.25 19.88
N LYS A 127 -1.18 -6.24 19.95
CA LYS A 127 -1.12 -5.12 20.90
C LYS A 127 0.08 -4.20 20.71
N ARG A 128 0.79 -4.28 19.59
CA ARG A 128 1.86 -3.33 19.29
C ARG A 128 1.27 -1.99 18.86
N ASP A 129 2.02 -0.92 19.10
CA ASP A 129 1.62 0.42 18.67
C ASP A 129 1.80 0.53 17.15
N SER A 130 0.94 1.30 16.54
CA SER A 130 1.04 1.66 15.13
C SER A 130 1.07 3.18 14.98
N VAL A 131 1.59 3.63 13.85
CA VAL A 131 1.61 5.06 13.53
C VAL A 131 0.67 5.30 12.38
N MET A 132 -0.18 6.33 12.52
CA MET A 132 -1.08 6.76 11.46
C MET A 132 -0.37 7.78 10.59
N TYR A 133 -0.39 7.53 9.29
CA TYR A 133 0.07 8.44 8.25
C TYR A 133 -1.08 8.80 7.35
N ALA A 134 -1.04 9.98 6.77
CA ALA A 134 -2.04 10.40 5.79
C ALA A 134 -1.43 11.28 4.71
N ARG A 135 -2.00 11.16 3.52
CA ARG A 135 -1.75 12.08 2.42
C ARG A 135 -3.08 12.76 2.13
N VAL A 136 -3.07 14.08 2.20
CA VAL A 136 -4.28 14.91 2.06
C VAL A 136 -4.11 15.83 0.87
N TRP A 137 -5.14 15.91 0.04
CA TRP A 137 -5.19 16.84 -1.09
C TRP A 137 -6.24 17.91 -0.79
N GLU A 138 -5.85 19.14 -1.00
CA GLU A 138 -6.75 20.28 -0.83
C GLU A 138 -7.23 20.73 -2.19
N GLU A 139 -8.54 20.80 -2.33
CA GLU A 139 -9.16 21.20 -3.59
C GLU A 139 -10.26 22.21 -3.39
#